data_aa02b64543db7210f535800770b8409a
#
_entry.id   aa02b64543db7210f535800770b8409a
#
_cell.length_a   1.000
_cell.length_b   1.000
_cell.length_c   1.000
_cell.angle_alpha   90.00
_cell.angle_beta   90.00
_cell.angle_gamma   90.00
#
_symmetry.space_group_name_H-M   'P 1'
#
loop_
_entity.id
_entity.type
_entity.pdbx_description
1 polymer ?
#
loop_
_entity_poly.entity_id
_entity_poly.type
_entity_poly.pdbx_seq_one_letter_code
_entity_poly.pdbx_strand_id
1 'polypeptide(L)'
;XXXLTIADKRSDLIVLCGGLGPTDDDLTKQVTARHVGQELVRDEPGYHQLKAFFENSQRRMTENNLRQTLVFKDGVSLPNPNGLAIGIFYQTAATSYLLLPGPPSELQAMFLTHAKPLLLEQFPQEEVLLSRVLRYYGIGESALVTELADLIENQVNPTIAPYAKPNEVTLRLTVKTADEAQGIKQLDALEETVQARVGAYFYGYGEQNSLAETVVERLIEKKKTVTAAESLTAGLFQAPLGGIPGLTEVFPGGFVTYSAATKSKLLGIDPGLLESYGTVSQECAEAMAVYARKQAETDYAVAFTGVAGPAELEGQPKGTVWIALASDKGVSSQLYHFNRDRAYIRHSAVMAGLNQIRKELLN
;
A
#
# COMPACT_ATOMS: atom_id res chain seq x y z
N UNK A 1 -19.27 20.61 -21.31
CA UNK A 1 -19.03 21.68 -21.94
C UNK A 1 -18.48 22.89 -21.19
N UNK A 2 -19.01 23.41 -20.44
CA UNK A 2 -18.53 24.55 -19.82
C UNK A 2 -17.22 24.45 -19.15
N UNK A 3 -17.03 23.39 -18.68
CA UNK A 3 -15.78 23.16 -18.03
C UNK A 3 -14.63 23.18 -18.98
N LEU A 4 -14.83 22.51 -19.95
CA LEU A 4 -13.75 22.50 -20.99
C LEU A 4 -13.46 23.90 -21.54
N THR A 5 -14.48 24.63 -21.88
CA THR A 5 -14.30 26.00 -22.40
C THR A 5 -13.55 26.92 -21.41
N ILE A 6 -13.77 26.72 -20.12
CA ILE A 6 -13.06 27.51 -19.10
C ILE A 6 -11.60 27.02 -18.99
N ALA A 7 -11.39 25.72 -18.99
CA ALA A 7 -10.06 25.12 -18.90
C ALA A 7 -9.16 25.51 -20.08
N ASP A 8 -9.71 25.52 -21.28
CA ASP A 8 -8.98 25.92 -22.51
C ASP A 8 -8.32 27.29 -22.41
N LYS A 9 -8.95 28.18 -21.65
CA LYS A 9 -8.49 29.58 -21.54
C LYS A 9 -7.33 29.75 -20.55
N ARG A 10 -7.01 28.70 -19.80
CA ARG A 10 -6.04 28.82 -18.71
C ARG A 10 -5.08 27.63 -18.56
N SER A 11 -5.17 26.66 -19.47
CA SER A 11 -4.40 25.41 -19.30
C SER A 11 -3.79 24.96 -20.63
N ASP A 12 -2.54 24.61 -20.62
CA ASP A 12 -1.86 24.01 -21.77
C ASP A 12 -2.20 22.52 -21.90
N LEU A 13 -2.56 21.88 -20.76
CA LEU A 13 -2.95 20.47 -20.73
C LEU A 13 -4.21 20.30 -19.86
N ILE A 14 -5.21 19.64 -20.40
CA ILE A 14 -6.45 19.29 -19.69
C ILE A 14 -6.50 17.77 -19.54
N VAL A 15 -6.55 17.30 -18.29
CA VAL A 15 -6.65 15.87 -17.98
C VAL A 15 -8.08 15.57 -17.54
N LEU A 16 -8.72 14.61 -18.23
CA LEU A 16 -10.06 14.14 -17.90
C LEU A 16 -9.96 12.68 -17.42
N CYS A 17 -10.43 12.42 -16.20
CA CYS A 17 -10.38 11.10 -15.60
C CYS A 17 -11.80 10.52 -15.45
N GLY A 18 -12.01 9.34 -16.03
CA GLY A 18 -13.27 8.63 -15.96
C GLY A 18 -14.21 8.94 -17.13
N GLY A 19 -15.32 8.23 -17.18
CA GLY A 19 -16.33 8.38 -18.22
C GLY A 19 -15.92 7.82 -19.57
N LEU A 20 -15.04 6.81 -19.58
CA LEU A 20 -14.59 6.14 -20.82
C LEU A 20 -15.20 4.75 -20.99
N GLY A 21 -16.08 4.35 -20.08
CA GLY A 21 -16.70 3.02 -20.02
C GLY A 21 -17.84 2.84 -21.00
N PRO A 22 -18.62 1.75 -20.83
CA PRO A 22 -19.68 1.42 -21.76
C PRO A 22 -21.06 1.95 -21.39
N THR A 23 -21.23 2.62 -20.24
CA THR A 23 -22.55 3.01 -19.74
C THR A 23 -23.00 4.36 -20.33
N ASP A 24 -24.27 4.68 -20.17
CA ASP A 24 -24.83 5.89 -20.79
C ASP A 24 -24.33 7.18 -20.15
N ASP A 25 -23.82 7.09 -18.94
CA ASP A 25 -23.22 8.22 -18.23
C ASP A 25 -21.70 8.38 -18.55
N ASP A 26 -21.11 7.43 -19.28
CA ASP A 26 -19.73 7.53 -19.76
C ASP A 26 -19.68 8.41 -21.02
N LEU A 27 -19.60 9.71 -20.83
CA LEU A 27 -19.72 10.71 -21.89
C LEU A 27 -18.43 11.49 -22.20
N THR A 28 -17.34 11.16 -21.51
CA THR A 28 -16.10 11.96 -21.63
C THR A 28 -15.59 12.03 -23.07
N LYS A 29 -15.53 10.89 -23.77
CA LYS A 29 -15.05 10.84 -25.16
C LYS A 29 -15.95 11.67 -26.08
N GLN A 30 -17.28 11.47 -25.98
CA GLN A 30 -18.26 12.13 -26.85
C GLN A 30 -18.27 13.66 -26.65
N VAL A 31 -18.24 14.08 -25.37
CA VAL A 31 -18.29 15.52 -25.04
C VAL A 31 -16.97 16.19 -25.47
N THR A 32 -15.85 15.55 -25.22
CA THR A 32 -14.55 16.12 -25.58
C THR A 32 -14.38 16.13 -27.11
N ALA A 33 -14.74 15.03 -27.80
CA ALA A 33 -14.69 14.96 -29.27
C ALA A 33 -15.48 16.11 -29.89
N ARG A 34 -16.72 16.33 -29.43
CA ARG A 34 -17.57 17.43 -29.90
C ARG A 34 -16.94 18.79 -29.63
N HIS A 35 -16.34 18.95 -28.46
CA HIS A 35 -15.72 20.21 -28.02
C HIS A 35 -14.52 20.59 -28.91
N VAL A 36 -13.70 19.58 -29.28
CA VAL A 36 -12.47 19.83 -30.07
C VAL A 36 -12.67 19.58 -31.57
N GLY A 37 -13.92 19.27 -31.99
CA GLY A 37 -14.25 19.07 -33.40
C GLY A 37 -13.70 17.78 -33.99
N GLN A 38 -13.55 16.74 -33.19
CA GLN A 38 -13.01 15.45 -33.63
C GLN A 38 -14.11 14.42 -33.88
N GLU A 39 -13.89 13.56 -34.86
CA GLU A 39 -14.71 12.39 -35.14
C GLU A 39 -14.24 11.24 -34.21
N LEU A 40 -15.21 10.48 -33.66
CA LEU A 40 -14.90 9.27 -32.92
C LEU A 40 -14.84 8.08 -33.90
N VAL A 41 -13.72 7.38 -33.87
CA VAL A 41 -13.49 6.20 -34.69
C VAL A 41 -13.10 5.02 -33.77
N ARG A 42 -13.24 3.80 -34.29
CA ARG A 42 -12.89 2.59 -33.55
C ARG A 42 -11.38 2.37 -33.57
N ASP A 43 -10.80 2.15 -32.39
CA ASP A 43 -9.41 1.72 -32.25
C ASP A 43 -9.37 0.20 -32.50
N GLU A 44 -8.78 -0.22 -33.60
CA GLU A 44 -8.80 -1.64 -33.97
C GLU A 44 -8.05 -2.54 -33.00
N PRO A 45 -6.84 -2.18 -32.49
CA PRO A 45 -6.19 -3.01 -31.45
C PRO A 45 -7.05 -3.13 -30.19
N GLY A 46 -7.65 -2.05 -29.74
CA GLY A 46 -8.55 -2.05 -28.57
C GLY A 46 -9.79 -2.90 -28.80
N TYR A 47 -10.35 -2.86 -30.01
CA TYR A 47 -11.48 -3.70 -30.37
C TYR A 47 -11.10 -5.19 -30.32
N HIS A 48 -9.94 -5.56 -30.84
CA HIS A 48 -9.47 -6.94 -30.79
C HIS A 48 -9.25 -7.41 -29.34
N GLN A 49 -8.71 -6.54 -28.48
CA GLN A 49 -8.54 -6.84 -27.05
C GLN A 49 -9.91 -7.06 -26.37
N LEU A 50 -10.86 -6.17 -26.66
CA LEU A 50 -12.23 -6.26 -26.13
C LEU A 50 -12.87 -7.60 -26.54
N LYS A 51 -12.80 -7.93 -27.83
CA LYS A 51 -13.37 -9.17 -28.37
C LYS A 51 -12.75 -10.40 -27.69
N ALA A 52 -11.42 -10.45 -27.63
CA ALA A 52 -10.69 -11.55 -26.98
C ALA A 52 -11.09 -11.71 -25.50
N PHE A 53 -11.27 -10.61 -24.80
CA PHE A 53 -11.68 -10.64 -23.38
C PHE A 53 -13.04 -11.32 -23.22
N PHE A 54 -14.02 -10.95 -24.05
CA PHE A 54 -15.37 -11.52 -23.95
C PHE A 54 -15.39 -12.99 -24.38
N GLU A 55 -14.65 -13.36 -25.43
CA GLU A 55 -14.52 -14.76 -25.86
C GLU A 55 -13.89 -15.63 -24.76
N ASN A 56 -12.79 -15.16 -24.16
CA ASN A 56 -12.08 -15.92 -23.13
C ASN A 56 -12.86 -16.02 -21.81
N SER A 57 -13.63 -15.00 -21.47
CA SER A 57 -14.40 -14.98 -20.23
C SER A 57 -15.77 -15.66 -20.36
N GLN A 58 -16.16 -16.09 -21.57
CA GLN A 58 -17.45 -16.67 -21.89
C GLN A 58 -18.62 -15.73 -21.52
N ARG A 59 -18.37 -14.43 -21.53
CA ARG A 59 -19.40 -13.40 -21.28
C ARG A 59 -19.93 -12.88 -22.61
N ARG A 60 -21.19 -12.47 -22.60
CA ARG A 60 -21.81 -11.87 -23.80
C ARG A 60 -21.33 -10.43 -23.94
N MET A 61 -20.72 -10.11 -25.08
CA MET A 61 -20.41 -8.74 -25.45
C MET A 61 -21.68 -8.05 -25.96
N THR A 62 -21.93 -6.86 -25.47
CA THR A 62 -23.07 -6.04 -25.90
C THR A 62 -22.58 -4.86 -26.73
N GLU A 63 -23.47 -4.27 -27.54
CA GLU A 63 -23.12 -3.19 -28.46
C GLU A 63 -22.49 -1.98 -27.75
N ASN A 64 -22.99 -1.66 -26.56
CA ASN A 64 -22.45 -0.53 -25.78
C ASN A 64 -21.00 -0.73 -25.34
N ASN A 65 -20.52 -1.99 -25.24
CA ASN A 65 -19.10 -2.23 -24.93
C ASN A 65 -18.17 -1.64 -25.98
N LEU A 66 -18.64 -1.47 -27.22
CA LEU A 66 -17.84 -0.88 -28.30
C LEU A 66 -17.42 0.58 -28.00
N ARG A 67 -18.19 1.28 -27.15
CA ARG A 67 -17.85 2.66 -26.75
C ARG A 67 -16.46 2.74 -26.13
N GLN A 68 -16.03 1.70 -25.44
CA GLN A 68 -14.74 1.64 -24.77
C GLN A 68 -13.56 1.70 -25.76
N THR A 69 -13.80 1.29 -27.02
CA THR A 69 -12.78 1.24 -28.07
C THR A 69 -12.76 2.49 -28.95
N LEU A 70 -13.66 3.45 -28.70
CA LEU A 70 -13.70 4.70 -29.49
C LEU A 70 -12.55 5.62 -29.10
N VAL A 71 -11.94 6.23 -30.11
CA VAL A 71 -10.86 7.20 -29.95
C VAL A 71 -11.08 8.38 -30.93
N PHE A 72 -10.35 9.45 -30.75
CA PHE A 72 -10.40 10.56 -31.71
C PHE A 72 -9.64 10.17 -32.97
N LYS A 73 -10.19 10.48 -34.12
CA LYS A 73 -9.64 10.11 -35.42
C LYS A 73 -8.18 10.54 -35.59
N ASP A 74 -7.86 11.76 -35.16
CA ASP A 74 -6.51 12.32 -35.24
C ASP A 74 -5.79 12.27 -33.88
N GLY A 75 -6.32 11.53 -32.91
CA GLY A 75 -5.72 11.40 -31.58
C GLY A 75 -4.77 10.22 -31.48
N VAL A 76 -3.97 10.22 -30.42
CA VAL A 76 -3.10 9.11 -30.08
C VAL A 76 -3.87 8.19 -29.11
N SER A 77 -4.03 6.93 -29.49
CA SER A 77 -4.65 5.91 -28.64
C SER A 77 -3.71 5.52 -27.51
N LEU A 78 -4.24 5.43 -26.28
CA LEU A 78 -3.49 4.96 -25.11
C LEU A 78 -4.08 3.61 -24.69
N PRO A 79 -3.40 2.48 -25.00
CA PRO A 79 -3.89 1.17 -24.62
C PRO A 79 -4.05 1.04 -23.11
N ASN A 80 -5.01 0.20 -22.69
CA ASN A 80 -5.30 -0.01 -21.28
C ASN A 80 -4.69 -1.34 -20.81
N PRO A 81 -3.60 -1.33 -20.04
CA PRO A 81 -2.97 -2.59 -19.60
C PRO A 81 -3.83 -3.41 -18.65
N ASN A 82 -4.70 -2.75 -17.87
CA ASN A 82 -5.47 -3.39 -16.81
C ASN A 82 -6.99 -3.38 -17.03
N GLY A 83 -7.42 -2.96 -18.23
CA GLY A 83 -8.85 -2.85 -18.52
C GLY A 83 -9.12 -2.82 -20.02
N LEU A 84 -10.30 -2.33 -20.39
CA LEU A 84 -10.76 -2.37 -21.79
C LEU A 84 -10.98 -0.97 -22.41
N ALA A 85 -11.14 0.05 -21.57
CA ALA A 85 -11.41 1.41 -22.06
C ALA A 85 -10.12 2.07 -22.55
N ILE A 86 -10.05 2.35 -23.83
CA ILE A 86 -8.85 2.99 -24.45
C ILE A 86 -8.83 4.47 -24.05
N GLY A 87 -7.68 4.94 -23.59
CA GLY A 87 -7.45 6.36 -23.33
C GLY A 87 -7.08 7.10 -24.59
N ILE A 88 -7.05 8.44 -24.52
CA ILE A 88 -6.78 9.28 -25.70
C ILE A 88 -5.87 10.44 -25.28
N PHE A 89 -4.86 10.72 -26.11
CA PHE A 89 -4.15 11.99 -26.08
C PHE A 89 -4.44 12.71 -27.38
N TYR A 90 -4.78 14.00 -27.31
CA TYR A 90 -5.07 14.80 -28.48
C TYR A 90 -4.57 16.23 -28.27
N GLN A 91 -4.01 16.83 -29.32
CA GLN A 91 -3.41 18.14 -29.23
C GLN A 91 -4.03 19.07 -30.30
N THR A 92 -4.54 20.19 -29.83
CA THR A 92 -4.91 21.32 -30.71
C THR A 92 -3.72 22.26 -30.82
N ALA A 93 -3.88 23.35 -31.55
CA ALA A 93 -2.84 24.39 -31.65
C ALA A 93 -2.57 25.07 -30.30
N ALA A 94 -3.53 25.06 -29.38
CA ALA A 94 -3.46 25.80 -28.11
C ALA A 94 -3.41 24.90 -26.86
N THR A 95 -4.13 23.78 -26.87
CA THR A 95 -4.36 22.97 -25.66
C THR A 95 -4.23 21.48 -25.98
N SER A 96 -3.65 20.74 -25.09
CA SER A 96 -3.59 19.27 -25.16
C SER A 96 -4.66 18.66 -24.23
N TYR A 97 -5.20 17.52 -24.63
CA TYR A 97 -6.25 16.78 -23.89
C TYR A 97 -5.77 15.36 -23.64
N LEU A 98 -5.86 14.94 -22.39
CA LEU A 98 -5.50 13.57 -21.97
C LEU A 98 -6.72 12.96 -21.29
N LEU A 99 -7.27 11.89 -21.89
CA LEU A 99 -8.43 11.18 -21.38
C LEU A 99 -7.99 9.84 -20.81
N LEU A 100 -8.21 9.65 -19.51
CA LEU A 100 -7.77 8.46 -18.76
C LEU A 100 -8.97 7.77 -18.11
N PRO A 101 -8.91 6.43 -17.89
CA PRO A 101 -9.99 5.73 -17.22
C PRO A 101 -10.13 6.15 -15.75
N GLY A 102 -11.28 5.84 -15.15
CA GLY A 102 -11.58 6.21 -13.76
C GLY A 102 -10.92 5.32 -12.70
N PRO A 103 -11.01 3.99 -12.84
CA PRO A 103 -10.46 3.10 -11.80
C PRO A 103 -8.96 3.32 -11.59
N PRO A 104 -8.50 3.51 -10.34
CA PRO A 104 -7.08 3.83 -10.09
C PRO A 104 -6.08 2.84 -10.68
N SER A 105 -6.38 1.54 -10.64
CA SER A 105 -5.47 0.51 -11.19
C SER A 105 -5.29 0.63 -12.69
N GLU A 106 -6.36 1.02 -13.42
CA GLU A 106 -6.30 1.23 -14.86
C GLU A 106 -5.61 2.57 -15.18
N LEU A 107 -6.01 3.62 -14.47
CA LEU A 107 -5.47 4.98 -14.65
C LEU A 107 -3.96 5.00 -14.42
N GLN A 108 -3.49 4.45 -13.29
CA GLN A 108 -2.08 4.46 -12.94
C GLN A 108 -1.25 3.69 -13.97
N ALA A 109 -1.71 2.49 -14.34
CA ALA A 109 -1.00 1.67 -15.33
C ALA A 109 -0.90 2.39 -16.67
N MET A 110 -2.02 2.92 -17.18
CA MET A 110 -2.05 3.65 -18.47
C MET A 110 -1.19 4.90 -18.40
N PHE A 111 -1.27 5.65 -17.30
CA PHE A 111 -0.49 6.89 -17.15
C PHE A 111 1.00 6.58 -17.17
N LEU A 112 1.47 5.64 -16.35
CA LEU A 112 2.89 5.34 -16.24
C LEU A 112 3.46 4.74 -17.53
N THR A 113 2.70 3.87 -18.20
CA THR A 113 3.18 3.14 -19.37
C THR A 113 3.11 3.97 -20.64
N HIS A 114 2.04 4.75 -20.83
CA HIS A 114 1.75 5.42 -22.11
C HIS A 114 1.69 6.94 -22.02
N ALA A 115 0.95 7.50 -21.05
CA ALA A 115 0.74 8.94 -21.01
C ALA A 115 1.98 9.71 -20.57
N LYS A 116 2.65 9.25 -19.51
CA LYS A 116 3.82 9.95 -18.94
C LYS A 116 4.96 10.12 -19.96
N PRO A 117 5.41 9.05 -20.69
CA PRO A 117 6.44 9.25 -21.72
C PRO A 117 6.02 10.25 -22.79
N LEU A 118 4.77 10.18 -23.24
CA LEU A 118 4.24 11.09 -24.25
C LEU A 118 4.22 12.54 -23.75
N LEU A 119 3.78 12.75 -22.51
CA LEU A 119 3.75 14.09 -21.92
C LEU A 119 5.16 14.67 -21.76
N LEU A 120 6.15 13.86 -21.37
CA LEU A 120 7.53 14.33 -21.24
C LEU A 120 8.11 14.74 -22.58
N GLU A 121 7.71 14.06 -23.66
CA GLU A 121 8.11 14.43 -25.03
C GLU A 121 7.45 15.73 -25.47
N GLN A 122 6.14 15.88 -25.21
CA GLN A 122 5.36 17.04 -25.63
C GLN A 122 5.64 18.29 -24.78
N PHE A 123 6.00 18.11 -23.52
CA PHE A 123 6.24 19.21 -22.57
C PHE A 123 7.61 19.01 -21.93
N PRO A 124 8.71 19.24 -22.69
CA PRO A 124 10.05 19.04 -22.12
C PRO A 124 10.30 19.98 -20.95
N GLN A 125 10.97 19.45 -19.92
CA GLN A 125 11.26 20.19 -18.68
C GLN A 125 12.76 20.40 -18.53
N GLU A 126 13.15 21.59 -18.12
CA GLU A 126 14.57 21.91 -17.82
C GLU A 126 14.97 21.38 -16.46
N GLU A 127 14.00 21.19 -15.56
CA GLU A 127 14.21 20.69 -14.21
C GLU A 127 13.30 19.51 -13.95
N VAL A 128 13.73 18.58 -13.08
CA VAL A 128 12.95 17.43 -12.66
C VAL A 128 12.71 17.49 -11.14
N LEU A 129 11.65 16.82 -10.71
CA LEU A 129 11.37 16.60 -9.29
C LEU A 129 11.82 15.20 -8.94
N LEU A 130 12.78 15.10 -8.03
CA LEU A 130 13.22 13.81 -7.48
C LEU A 130 12.64 13.70 -6.08
N SER A 131 11.99 12.58 -5.79
CA SER A 131 11.38 12.35 -4.47
C SER A 131 11.89 11.05 -3.86
N ARG A 132 11.97 11.06 -2.54
CA ARG A 132 12.32 9.89 -1.72
C ARG A 132 11.29 9.79 -0.60
N VAL A 133 10.67 8.62 -0.45
CA VAL A 133 9.68 8.40 0.61
C VAL A 133 10.34 7.55 1.70
N LEU A 134 10.36 8.10 2.91
CA LEU A 134 10.89 7.47 4.12
C LEU A 134 9.69 7.01 4.97
N ARG A 135 9.76 5.82 5.53
CA ARG A 135 8.65 5.22 6.28
C ARG A 135 9.03 5.01 7.74
N TYR A 136 8.12 5.40 8.64
CA TYR A 136 8.35 5.39 10.09
C TYR A 136 7.22 4.65 10.82
N TYR A 137 7.60 3.82 11.78
CA TYR A 137 6.65 3.14 12.68
C TYR A 137 7.05 3.41 14.13
N GLY A 138 6.04 3.65 14.98
CA GLY A 138 6.26 3.84 16.42
C GLY A 138 6.38 5.31 16.84
N ILE A 139 6.16 6.22 15.91
CA ILE A 139 6.08 7.67 16.19
C ILE A 139 4.82 8.21 15.52
N GLY A 140 4.09 9.08 16.20
CA GLY A 140 2.91 9.73 15.64
C GLY A 140 3.28 10.93 14.77
N GLU A 141 2.39 11.33 13.86
CA GLU A 141 2.61 12.46 12.95
C GLU A 141 2.99 13.73 13.73
N SER A 142 2.23 14.07 14.75
CA SER A 142 2.46 15.29 15.56
C SER A 142 3.86 15.30 16.19
N ALA A 143 4.26 14.18 16.77
CA ALA A 143 5.59 14.06 17.39
C ALA A 143 6.69 14.18 16.33
N LEU A 144 6.52 13.51 15.18
CA LEU A 144 7.49 13.54 14.09
C LEU A 144 7.63 14.98 13.54
N VAL A 145 6.51 15.68 13.31
CA VAL A 145 6.52 17.07 12.82
C VAL A 145 7.20 17.99 13.85
N THR A 146 6.97 17.77 15.16
CA THR A 146 7.61 18.55 16.22
C THR A 146 9.13 18.37 16.19
N GLU A 147 9.61 17.13 16.05
CA GLU A 147 11.06 16.85 15.96
C GLU A 147 11.73 17.49 14.74
N LEU A 148 10.96 17.71 13.66
CA LEU A 148 11.47 18.26 12.41
C LEU A 148 10.98 19.69 12.14
N ALA A 149 10.41 20.37 13.14
CA ALA A 149 9.70 21.65 12.96
C ALA A 149 10.56 22.71 12.24
N ASP A 150 11.79 22.90 12.70
CA ASP A 150 12.69 23.87 12.10
C ASP A 150 13.03 23.56 10.64
N LEU A 151 13.16 22.29 10.30
CA LEU A 151 13.42 21.86 8.91
C LEU A 151 12.21 22.13 8.04
N ILE A 152 11.02 21.85 8.55
CA ILE A 152 9.76 22.04 7.81
C ILE A 152 9.44 23.53 7.64
N GLU A 153 9.62 24.32 8.69
CA GLU A 153 9.32 25.76 8.68
C GLU A 153 10.26 26.56 7.76
N ASN A 154 11.53 26.17 7.69
CA ASN A 154 12.55 26.90 6.94
C ASN A 154 12.86 26.27 5.57
N GLN A 155 12.09 25.28 5.14
CA GLN A 155 12.37 24.56 3.90
C GLN A 155 12.15 25.45 2.66
N VAL A 156 13.02 25.30 1.68
CA VAL A 156 12.88 25.93 0.37
C VAL A 156 13.01 24.85 -0.73
N ASN A 157 14.17 24.23 -0.82
CA ASN A 157 14.47 23.15 -1.76
C ASN A 157 15.73 22.44 -1.26
N PRO A 158 15.68 21.18 -0.86
CA PRO A 158 14.54 20.24 -0.90
C PRO A 158 13.42 20.54 0.11
N THR A 159 12.26 19.94 -0.10
CA THR A 159 11.10 20.06 0.80
C THR A 159 10.83 18.74 1.52
N ILE A 160 10.14 18.85 2.68
CA ILE A 160 9.70 17.72 3.51
C ILE A 160 8.18 17.78 3.61
N ALA A 161 7.50 16.68 3.31
CA ALA A 161 6.04 16.58 3.46
C ALA A 161 5.70 15.32 4.27
N PRO A 162 5.13 15.47 5.48
CA PRO A 162 4.66 14.32 6.26
C PRO A 162 3.27 13.87 5.82
N TYR A 163 3.00 12.58 5.90
CA TYR A 163 1.70 11.98 5.60
C TYR A 163 1.39 10.91 6.63
N ALA A 164 0.31 11.10 7.38
CA ALA A 164 -0.18 10.10 8.33
C ALA A 164 -0.87 8.95 7.59
N LYS A 165 -0.59 7.73 8.03
CA LYS A 165 -1.26 6.51 7.58
C LYS A 165 -1.66 5.70 8.82
N PRO A 166 -2.57 4.72 8.70
CA PRO A 166 -2.92 3.91 9.88
C PRO A 166 -1.68 3.26 10.49
N ASN A 167 -1.39 3.63 11.73
CA ASN A 167 -0.27 3.12 12.53
C ASN A 167 1.13 3.48 12.02
N GLU A 168 1.28 4.36 11.02
CA GLU A 168 2.60 4.76 10.52
C GLU A 168 2.59 6.20 10.01
N VAL A 169 3.77 6.74 9.77
CA VAL A 169 3.94 8.06 9.14
C VAL A 169 4.97 7.91 8.02
N THR A 170 4.72 8.56 6.89
CA THR A 170 5.72 8.67 5.83
C THR A 170 6.17 10.11 5.69
N LEU A 171 7.44 10.30 5.32
CA LEU A 171 7.99 11.60 4.92
C LEU A 171 8.36 11.52 3.45
N ARG A 172 7.87 12.45 2.66
CA ARG A 172 8.34 12.60 1.28
C ARG A 172 9.32 13.77 1.25
N LEU A 173 10.57 13.47 0.89
CA LEU A 173 11.59 14.48 0.62
C LEU A 173 11.60 14.72 -0.89
N THR A 174 11.49 15.97 -1.33
CA THR A 174 11.44 16.29 -2.76
C THR A 174 12.41 17.41 -3.08
N VAL A 175 13.23 17.21 -4.09
CA VAL A 175 14.14 18.24 -4.63
C VAL A 175 13.75 18.55 -6.07
N LYS A 176 13.76 19.84 -6.42
CA LYS A 176 13.62 20.31 -7.78
C LYS A 176 15.03 20.64 -8.28
N THR A 177 15.45 20.04 -9.39
CA THR A 177 16.83 20.15 -9.87
C THR A 177 16.95 19.99 -11.37
N ALA A 178 17.92 20.69 -11.98
CA ALA A 178 18.33 20.49 -13.36
C ALA A 178 19.42 19.42 -13.49
N ASP A 179 20.08 19.07 -12.36
CA ASP A 179 21.16 18.08 -12.29
C ASP A 179 20.75 16.98 -11.31
N GLU A 180 20.43 15.81 -11.84
CA GLU A 180 19.96 14.66 -11.04
C GLU A 180 20.98 14.25 -9.96
N ALA A 181 22.27 14.22 -10.32
CA ALA A 181 23.32 13.82 -9.36
C ALA A 181 23.40 14.82 -8.19
N GLN A 182 23.29 16.12 -8.48
CA GLN A 182 23.26 17.15 -7.47
C GLN A 182 22.01 17.04 -6.60
N GLY A 183 20.87 16.77 -7.24
CA GLY A 183 19.60 16.57 -6.51
C GLY A 183 19.66 15.39 -5.53
N ILE A 184 20.25 14.27 -5.94
CA ILE A 184 20.44 13.10 -5.09
C ILE A 184 21.27 13.47 -3.86
N LYS A 185 22.38 14.21 -4.05
CA LYS A 185 23.23 14.68 -2.93
C LYS A 185 22.46 15.55 -1.95
N GLN A 186 21.59 16.42 -2.47
CA GLN A 186 20.76 17.28 -1.62
C GLN A 186 19.75 16.45 -0.81
N LEU A 187 19.13 15.41 -1.43
CA LEU A 187 18.24 14.50 -0.72
C LEU A 187 19.00 13.70 0.33
N ASP A 188 20.22 13.22 0.03
CA ASP A 188 21.05 12.48 0.98
C ASP A 188 21.36 13.33 2.22
N ALA A 189 21.76 14.59 2.02
CA ALA A 189 22.08 15.50 3.13
C ALA A 189 20.86 15.79 4.00
N LEU A 190 19.70 16.02 3.36
CA LEU A 190 18.46 16.24 4.10
C LEU A 190 18.05 15.00 4.88
N GLU A 191 18.11 13.82 4.23
CA GLU A 191 17.79 12.55 4.89
C GLU A 191 18.70 12.30 6.10
N GLU A 192 20.01 12.55 5.97
CA GLU A 192 20.95 12.38 7.07
C GLU A 192 20.51 13.21 8.29
N THR A 193 20.10 14.45 8.05
CA THR A 193 19.61 15.35 9.11
C THR A 193 18.33 14.82 9.75
N VAL A 194 17.39 14.34 8.93
CA VAL A 194 16.12 13.76 9.39
C VAL A 194 16.37 12.49 10.20
N GLN A 195 17.22 11.59 9.68
CA GLN A 195 17.49 10.29 10.34
C GLN A 195 18.24 10.48 11.67
N ALA A 196 19.05 11.54 11.81
CA ALA A 196 19.73 11.86 13.08
C ALA A 196 18.71 12.14 14.21
N ARG A 197 17.50 12.60 13.87
CA ARG A 197 16.46 12.94 14.85
C ARG A 197 15.43 11.83 15.04
N VAL A 198 14.93 11.25 13.96
CA VAL A 198 13.82 10.29 14.00
C VAL A 198 14.15 8.92 13.41
N GLY A 199 15.42 8.66 13.10
CA GLY A 199 15.86 7.41 12.47
C GLY A 199 15.57 6.14 13.28
N ALA A 200 15.43 6.27 14.61
CA ALA A 200 15.07 5.13 15.48
C ALA A 200 13.72 4.47 15.06
N TYR A 201 12.85 5.25 14.43
CA TYR A 201 11.53 4.79 14.00
C TYR A 201 11.50 4.38 12.53
N PHE A 202 12.57 4.63 11.79
CA PHE A 202 12.67 4.38 10.34
C PHE A 202 12.67 2.87 10.07
N TYR A 203 11.88 2.43 9.06
CA TYR A 203 11.87 1.02 8.72
C TYR A 203 12.12 0.73 7.22
N GLY A 204 12.01 1.71 6.36
CA GLY A 204 12.23 1.46 4.95
C GLY A 204 11.86 2.62 4.04
N TYR A 205 12.04 2.42 2.76
CA TYR A 205 11.80 3.40 1.70
C TYR A 205 10.65 2.97 0.80
N GLY A 206 10.04 3.94 0.16
CA GLY A 206 9.15 3.71 -0.98
C GLY A 206 7.69 3.99 -0.69
N GLU A 207 7.00 4.51 -1.71
CA GLU A 207 5.58 4.85 -1.62
C GLU A 207 4.71 3.61 -1.44
N GLN A 208 5.06 2.51 -2.11
CA GLN A 208 4.26 1.29 -2.12
C GLN A 208 4.74 0.25 -1.10
N ASN A 209 5.83 0.50 -0.42
CA ASN A 209 6.39 -0.41 0.57
C ASN A 209 5.48 -0.49 1.82
N SER A 210 5.65 -1.54 2.60
CA SER A 210 4.94 -1.74 3.86
C SER A 210 5.89 -2.39 4.88
N LEU A 211 5.48 -2.34 6.15
CA LEU A 211 6.25 -3.02 7.22
C LEU A 211 6.30 -4.54 6.97
N ALA A 212 5.22 -5.11 6.44
CA ALA A 212 5.16 -6.54 6.10
C ALA A 212 6.18 -6.88 5.00
N GLU A 213 6.23 -6.08 3.92
CA GLU A 213 7.21 -6.28 2.84
C GLU A 213 8.63 -6.18 3.38
N THR A 214 8.92 -5.14 4.17
CA THR A 214 10.25 -4.95 4.78
C THR A 214 10.65 -6.16 5.62
N VAL A 215 9.72 -6.71 6.42
CA VAL A 215 9.99 -7.89 7.26
C VAL A 215 10.27 -9.12 6.39
N VAL A 216 9.44 -9.37 5.38
CA VAL A 216 9.61 -10.54 4.49
C VAL A 216 10.96 -10.44 3.74
N GLU A 217 11.28 -9.27 3.19
CA GLU A 217 12.56 -9.06 2.50
C GLU A 217 13.74 -9.36 3.41
N ARG A 218 13.71 -8.88 4.66
CA ARG A 218 14.80 -9.12 5.62
C ARG A 218 14.89 -10.60 6.03
N LEU A 219 13.74 -11.27 6.15
CA LEU A 219 13.72 -12.72 6.44
C LEU A 219 14.42 -13.49 5.29
N ILE A 220 14.10 -13.13 4.03
CA ILE A 220 14.71 -13.73 2.85
C ILE A 220 16.23 -13.47 2.85
N GLU A 221 16.64 -12.21 3.03
CA GLU A 221 18.05 -11.82 3.08
C GLU A 221 18.83 -12.59 4.15
N LYS A 222 18.24 -12.76 5.33
CA LYS A 222 18.89 -13.47 6.45
C LYS A 222 18.66 -14.99 6.42
N LYS A 223 17.90 -15.50 5.47
CA LYS A 223 17.52 -16.91 5.34
C LYS A 223 16.91 -17.43 6.63
N LYS A 224 15.96 -16.67 7.17
CA LYS A 224 15.23 -16.97 8.42
C LYS A 224 13.76 -17.20 8.13
N THR A 225 13.14 -18.10 8.89
CA THR A 225 11.74 -18.46 8.71
C THR A 225 10.89 -17.95 9.88
N VAL A 226 9.61 -17.69 9.60
CA VAL A 226 8.67 -17.20 10.61
C VAL A 226 7.32 -17.93 10.48
N THR A 227 6.66 -18.14 11.63
CA THR A 227 5.27 -18.57 11.69
C THR A 227 4.49 -17.62 12.61
N ALA A 228 3.19 -17.81 12.68
CA ALA A 228 2.33 -17.01 13.56
C ALA A 228 1.26 -17.87 14.23
N ALA A 229 0.89 -17.49 15.46
CA ALA A 229 -0.29 -18.02 16.14
C ALA A 229 -1.23 -16.86 16.46
N GLU A 230 -2.37 -16.84 15.79
CA GLU A 230 -3.30 -15.72 15.82
C GLU A 230 -4.59 -16.05 16.58
N SER A 231 -4.93 -15.24 17.59
CA SER A 231 -6.24 -15.27 18.22
C SER A 231 -7.08 -14.11 17.72
N LEU A 232 -7.06 -12.94 18.38
CA LEU A 232 -7.92 -11.80 18.00
C LEU A 232 -7.67 -11.31 16.56
N THR A 233 -6.50 -11.52 16.03
CA THR A 233 -6.15 -11.08 14.65
C THR A 233 -6.75 -12.01 13.58
N ALA A 234 -7.01 -13.29 13.92
CA ALA A 234 -7.78 -14.24 13.09
C ALA A 234 -7.33 -14.30 11.63
N GLY A 235 -6.01 -14.36 11.38
CA GLY A 235 -5.44 -14.45 10.04
C GLY A 235 -4.99 -13.10 9.48
N LEU A 236 -5.24 -12.00 10.17
CA LEU A 236 -4.92 -10.66 9.67
C LEU A 236 -3.40 -10.40 9.56
N PHE A 237 -2.59 -11.08 10.37
CA PHE A 237 -1.14 -11.03 10.23
C PHE A 237 -0.70 -11.81 8.98
N GLN A 238 -1.23 -13.01 8.80
CA GLN A 238 -0.78 -13.95 7.77
C GLN A 238 -1.29 -13.62 6.36
N ALA A 239 -2.54 -13.18 6.24
CA ALA A 239 -3.17 -12.98 4.93
C ALA A 239 -2.43 -11.97 4.04
N PRO A 240 -2.04 -10.79 4.53
CA PRO A 240 -1.30 -9.83 3.70
C PRO A 240 0.07 -10.34 3.25
N LEU A 241 0.72 -11.21 4.03
CA LEU A 241 2.02 -11.78 3.64
C LEU A 241 1.90 -12.55 2.32
N GLY A 242 0.73 -13.20 2.09
CA GLY A 242 0.47 -13.98 0.88
C GLY A 242 0.57 -13.17 -0.43
N GLY A 243 0.48 -11.85 -0.34
CA GLY A 243 0.64 -10.97 -1.51
C GLY A 243 2.09 -10.62 -1.84
N ILE A 244 3.04 -11.05 -0.99
CA ILE A 244 4.45 -10.64 -1.12
C ILE A 244 5.25 -11.73 -1.86
N PRO A 245 5.87 -11.42 -3.02
CA PRO A 245 6.68 -12.39 -3.74
C PRO A 245 7.84 -12.93 -2.87
N GLY A 246 8.12 -14.22 -3.00
CA GLY A 246 9.20 -14.86 -2.24
C GLY A 246 8.78 -15.39 -0.87
N LEU A 247 7.54 -15.17 -0.46
CA LEU A 247 7.06 -15.59 0.88
C LEU A 247 7.30 -17.08 1.15
N THR A 248 7.18 -17.93 0.13
CA THR A 248 7.37 -19.39 0.28
C THR A 248 8.72 -19.79 0.86
N GLU A 249 9.73 -18.94 0.71
CA GLU A 249 11.07 -19.22 1.24
C GLU A 249 11.13 -19.07 2.77
N VAL A 250 10.24 -18.27 3.37
CA VAL A 250 10.38 -17.82 4.75
C VAL A 250 9.14 -18.09 5.62
N PHE A 251 8.01 -18.50 5.02
CA PHE A 251 6.76 -18.69 5.77
C PHE A 251 6.10 -20.00 5.35
N PRO A 252 6.29 -21.09 6.14
CA PRO A 252 5.67 -22.38 5.79
C PRO A 252 4.17 -22.44 6.08
N GLY A 253 3.64 -21.50 6.84
CA GLY A 253 2.25 -21.45 7.26
C GLY A 253 2.13 -21.00 8.71
N GLY A 254 0.90 -20.95 9.22
CA GLY A 254 0.67 -20.52 10.59
C GLY A 254 -0.67 -21.04 11.12
N PHE A 255 -1.04 -20.55 12.30
CA PHE A 255 -2.15 -21.09 13.08
C PHE A 255 -3.14 -19.99 13.42
N VAL A 256 -4.42 -20.26 13.23
CA VAL A 256 -5.50 -19.41 13.77
C VAL A 256 -6.17 -20.21 14.88
N THR A 257 -5.88 -19.82 16.13
CA THR A 257 -6.31 -20.52 17.34
C THR A 257 -7.17 -19.59 18.19
N TYR A 258 -8.40 -19.36 17.71
CA TYR A 258 -9.28 -18.33 18.26
C TYR A 258 -9.81 -18.68 19.65
N SER A 259 -10.21 -19.95 19.88
CA SER A 259 -10.75 -20.40 21.16
C SER A 259 -9.68 -21.08 22.02
N ALA A 260 -9.94 -21.20 23.31
CA ALA A 260 -9.09 -21.99 24.26
C ALA A 260 -8.92 -23.42 23.74
N ALA A 261 -10.01 -24.04 23.30
CA ALA A 261 -9.98 -25.43 22.81
C ALA A 261 -9.06 -25.58 21.58
N THR A 262 -9.08 -24.61 20.66
CA THR A 262 -8.18 -24.66 19.46
C THR A 262 -6.72 -24.38 19.84
N LYS A 263 -6.46 -23.55 20.84
CA LYS A 263 -5.11 -23.33 21.36
C LYS A 263 -4.51 -24.66 21.87
N SER A 264 -5.30 -25.43 22.63
CA SER A 264 -4.86 -26.74 23.10
C SER A 264 -4.75 -27.76 21.96
N LYS A 265 -5.78 -27.85 21.13
CA LYS A 265 -5.85 -28.89 20.07
C LYS A 265 -4.78 -28.71 18.98
N LEU A 266 -4.58 -27.48 18.50
CA LEU A 266 -3.68 -27.22 17.35
C LEU A 266 -2.24 -26.92 17.77
N LEU A 267 -2.04 -26.25 18.90
CA LEU A 267 -0.69 -25.91 19.36
C LEU A 267 -0.16 -26.86 20.45
N GLY A 268 -1.05 -27.55 21.14
CA GLY A 268 -0.65 -28.43 22.23
C GLY A 268 -0.49 -27.71 23.57
N ILE A 269 -1.11 -26.55 23.72
CA ILE A 269 -1.05 -25.79 24.99
C ILE A 269 -1.87 -26.53 26.04
N ASP A 270 -1.27 -26.74 27.23
CA ASP A 270 -1.94 -27.39 28.37
C ASP A 270 -3.22 -26.63 28.74
N PRO A 271 -4.39 -27.28 28.72
CA PRO A 271 -5.62 -26.62 29.17
C PRO A 271 -5.52 -26.03 30.58
N GLY A 272 -4.74 -26.65 31.48
CA GLY A 272 -4.50 -26.13 32.83
C GLY A 272 -3.84 -24.76 32.85
N LEU A 273 -2.96 -24.49 31.89
CA LEU A 273 -2.35 -23.15 31.73
C LEU A 273 -3.44 -22.11 31.43
N LEU A 274 -4.31 -22.45 30.46
CA LEU A 274 -5.37 -21.54 30.03
C LEU A 274 -6.43 -21.33 31.14
N GLU A 275 -6.72 -22.35 31.91
CA GLU A 275 -7.62 -22.26 33.08
C GLU A 275 -7.03 -21.38 34.18
N SER A 276 -5.72 -21.48 34.42
CA SER A 276 -5.05 -20.75 35.50
C SER A 276 -4.81 -19.28 35.18
N TYR A 277 -4.42 -18.96 33.93
CA TYR A 277 -3.98 -17.62 33.56
C TYR A 277 -4.94 -16.90 32.60
N GLY A 278 -5.88 -17.63 32.01
CA GLY A 278 -6.79 -17.09 31.00
C GLY A 278 -6.16 -17.09 29.61
N THR A 279 -6.99 -16.84 28.62
CA THR A 279 -6.55 -16.78 27.22
C THR A 279 -5.95 -15.41 26.85
N VAL A 280 -6.20 -14.36 27.65
CA VAL A 280 -5.64 -13.02 27.45
C VAL A 280 -4.61 -12.77 28.56
N SER A 281 -3.44 -13.38 28.41
CA SER A 281 -2.38 -13.32 29.41
C SER A 281 -1.01 -13.43 28.76
N GLN A 282 0.00 -13.04 29.50
CA GLN A 282 1.40 -13.21 29.11
C GLN A 282 1.71 -14.70 28.86
N GLU A 283 1.30 -15.53 29.80
CA GLU A 283 1.56 -16.98 29.76
C GLU A 283 0.94 -17.62 28.52
N CYS A 284 -0.28 -17.22 28.18
CA CYS A 284 -0.95 -17.72 26.97
C CYS A 284 -0.22 -17.27 25.69
N ALA A 285 0.13 -15.97 25.60
CA ALA A 285 0.83 -15.44 24.42
C ALA A 285 2.18 -16.14 24.21
N GLU A 286 2.95 -16.29 25.28
CA GLU A 286 4.26 -16.93 25.21
C GLU A 286 4.13 -18.42 24.84
N ALA A 287 3.17 -19.14 25.44
CA ALA A 287 2.91 -20.53 25.07
C ALA A 287 2.50 -20.64 23.59
N MET A 288 1.63 -19.75 23.11
CA MET A 288 1.22 -19.73 21.70
C MET A 288 2.44 -19.58 20.77
N ALA A 289 3.34 -18.65 21.09
CA ALA A 289 4.54 -18.41 20.27
C ALA A 289 5.49 -19.60 20.30
N VAL A 290 5.80 -20.11 21.48
CA VAL A 290 6.73 -21.24 21.67
C VAL A 290 6.23 -22.50 20.95
N TYR A 291 4.96 -22.83 21.14
CA TYR A 291 4.41 -24.05 20.53
C TYR A 291 4.20 -23.90 19.02
N ALA A 292 3.81 -22.71 18.55
CA ALA A 292 3.73 -22.45 17.10
C ALA A 292 5.09 -22.61 16.42
N ARG A 293 6.14 -22.04 17.04
CA ARG A 293 7.51 -22.16 16.53
C ARG A 293 7.94 -23.63 16.42
N LYS A 294 7.65 -24.40 17.47
CA LYS A 294 7.98 -25.83 17.51
C LYS A 294 7.22 -26.61 16.44
N GLN A 295 5.90 -26.38 16.31
CA GLN A 295 5.04 -27.09 15.36
C GLN A 295 5.42 -26.78 13.91
N ALA A 296 5.77 -25.53 13.60
CA ALA A 296 6.12 -25.10 12.25
C ALA A 296 7.62 -25.26 11.93
N GLU A 297 8.44 -25.59 12.94
CA GLU A 297 9.90 -25.74 12.82
C GLU A 297 10.56 -24.49 12.19
N THR A 298 10.17 -23.30 12.68
CA THR A 298 10.67 -22.01 12.17
C THR A 298 11.69 -21.37 13.11
N ASP A 299 12.46 -20.40 12.58
CA ASP A 299 13.39 -19.61 13.39
C ASP A 299 12.64 -18.72 14.38
N TYR A 300 11.51 -18.13 13.94
CA TYR A 300 10.70 -17.19 14.71
C TYR A 300 9.23 -17.61 14.71
N ALA A 301 8.53 -17.27 15.79
CA ALA A 301 7.07 -17.34 15.82
C ALA A 301 6.53 -16.12 16.57
N VAL A 302 5.55 -15.44 15.98
CA VAL A 302 4.85 -14.33 16.63
C VAL A 302 3.44 -14.80 17.03
N ALA A 303 3.01 -14.44 18.23
CA ALA A 303 1.68 -14.81 18.72
C ALA A 303 0.90 -13.58 19.18
N PHE A 304 -0.41 -13.61 18.96
CA PHE A 304 -1.32 -12.51 19.28
C PHE A 304 -2.51 -13.06 20.08
N THR A 305 -2.69 -12.59 21.33
CA THR A 305 -3.90 -12.87 22.08
C THR A 305 -4.37 -11.59 22.75
N GLY A 306 -5.69 -11.37 22.81
CA GLY A 306 -6.20 -10.12 23.36
C GLY A 306 -7.68 -9.89 23.12
N VAL A 307 -8.13 -8.73 23.54
CA VAL A 307 -9.54 -8.30 23.53
C VAL A 307 -9.76 -7.24 22.43
N ALA A 308 -10.33 -7.67 21.31
CA ALA A 308 -10.63 -6.75 20.21
C ALA A 308 -11.89 -5.91 20.48
N GLY A 309 -12.73 -6.33 21.46
CA GLY A 309 -13.94 -5.63 21.78
C GLY A 309 -15.14 -6.02 20.91
N PRO A 310 -16.31 -5.39 21.09
CA PRO A 310 -16.54 -4.22 21.95
C PRO A 310 -16.56 -4.49 23.45
N ALA A 311 -16.91 -5.72 23.88
CA ALA A 311 -16.99 -6.10 25.28
C ALA A 311 -15.60 -6.50 25.83
N GLU A 312 -15.47 -6.46 27.12
CA GLU A 312 -14.33 -7.02 27.83
C GLU A 312 -14.35 -8.57 27.77
N LEU A 313 -13.21 -9.19 28.04
CA LEU A 313 -13.06 -10.64 28.09
C LEU A 313 -12.14 -10.99 29.27
N GLU A 314 -12.60 -11.93 30.10
CA GLU A 314 -11.81 -12.42 31.27
C GLU A 314 -11.35 -11.27 32.18
N GLY A 315 -12.20 -10.25 32.36
CA GLY A 315 -11.88 -9.06 33.15
C GLY A 315 -10.88 -8.12 32.54
N GLN A 316 -10.47 -8.36 31.29
CA GLN A 316 -9.56 -7.48 30.56
C GLN A 316 -10.35 -6.53 29.65
N PRO A 317 -10.06 -5.22 29.69
CA PRO A 317 -10.81 -4.28 28.85
C PRO A 317 -10.45 -4.42 27.36
N LYS A 318 -11.37 -3.93 26.53
CA LYS A 318 -11.15 -3.80 25.08
C LYS A 318 -9.81 -3.14 24.79
N GLY A 319 -9.04 -3.69 23.86
CA GLY A 319 -7.74 -3.16 23.44
C GLY A 319 -6.55 -3.73 24.18
N THR A 320 -6.77 -4.56 25.20
CA THR A 320 -5.70 -5.29 25.90
C THR A 320 -5.20 -6.39 24.96
N VAL A 321 -3.94 -6.33 24.54
CA VAL A 321 -3.34 -7.30 23.62
C VAL A 321 -1.94 -7.68 24.10
N TRP A 322 -1.72 -8.99 24.28
CA TRP A 322 -0.39 -9.55 24.48
C TRP A 322 0.16 -10.04 23.15
N ILE A 323 1.39 -9.65 22.84
CA ILE A 323 2.11 -10.09 21.63
C ILE A 323 3.42 -10.71 22.10
N ALA A 324 3.69 -11.95 21.69
CA ALA A 324 4.90 -12.68 22.04
C ALA A 324 5.70 -13.04 20.79
N LEU A 325 7.02 -13.02 20.92
CA LEU A 325 7.94 -13.44 19.86
C LEU A 325 8.87 -14.50 20.43
N ALA A 326 8.87 -15.69 19.83
CA ALA A 326 9.75 -16.81 20.19
C ALA A 326 10.85 -16.95 19.15
N SER A 327 12.06 -17.27 19.60
CA SER A 327 13.22 -17.52 18.76
C SER A 327 14.09 -18.62 19.43
N ASP A 328 15.26 -18.88 18.88
CA ASP A 328 16.25 -19.80 19.50
C ASP A 328 16.83 -19.22 20.79
N LYS A 329 16.69 -17.90 21.00
CA LYS A 329 17.15 -17.19 22.21
C LYS A 329 16.13 -17.26 23.35
N GLY A 330 14.92 -17.77 23.08
CA GLY A 330 13.84 -17.84 24.04
C GLY A 330 12.58 -17.14 23.56
N VAL A 331 11.73 -16.71 24.51
CA VAL A 331 10.49 -16.01 24.21
C VAL A 331 10.44 -14.69 24.98
N SER A 332 9.96 -13.66 24.34
CA SER A 332 9.68 -12.36 24.96
C SER A 332 8.25 -11.96 24.61
N SER A 333 7.63 -11.19 25.47
CA SER A 333 6.27 -10.72 25.26
C SER A 333 6.10 -9.27 25.70
N GLN A 334 5.10 -8.62 25.14
CA GLN A 334 4.80 -7.23 25.46
C GLN A 334 3.29 -7.04 25.52
N LEU A 335 2.85 -6.29 26.54
CA LEU A 335 1.45 -5.89 26.71
C LEU A 335 1.22 -4.55 26.00
N TYR A 336 0.15 -4.49 25.22
CA TYR A 336 -0.29 -3.28 24.53
C TYR A 336 -1.71 -2.93 24.96
N HIS A 337 -2.03 -1.66 24.97
CA HIS A 337 -3.37 -1.13 25.20
C HIS A 337 -3.73 -0.23 24.01
N PHE A 338 -4.47 -0.78 23.06
CA PHE A 338 -4.89 -0.05 21.86
C PHE A 338 -6.29 0.53 22.09
N ASN A 339 -6.47 1.77 21.73
CA ASN A 339 -7.76 2.45 21.80
C ASN A 339 -8.40 2.48 20.41
N ARG A 340 -9.66 2.75 20.31
CA ARG A 340 -10.49 2.83 19.10
C ARG A 340 -11.28 1.54 18.85
N ASP A 341 -11.68 1.32 17.61
CA ASP A 341 -12.58 0.23 17.24
C ASP A 341 -11.83 -1.10 17.04
N ARG A 342 -12.61 -2.14 16.85
CA ARG A 342 -12.12 -3.52 16.68
C ARG A 342 -11.14 -3.66 15.50
N ALA A 343 -11.42 -3.01 14.38
CA ALA A 343 -10.55 -3.09 13.20
C ALA A 343 -9.19 -2.46 13.48
N TYR A 344 -9.20 -1.30 14.11
CA TYR A 344 -7.96 -0.59 14.49
C TYR A 344 -7.12 -1.38 15.49
N ILE A 345 -7.77 -1.98 16.50
CA ILE A 345 -7.06 -2.80 17.52
C ILE A 345 -6.36 -3.98 16.85
N ARG A 346 -7.05 -4.70 15.97
CA ARG A 346 -6.49 -5.85 15.26
C ARG A 346 -5.34 -5.44 14.33
N HIS A 347 -5.51 -4.36 13.58
CA HIS A 347 -4.47 -3.84 12.70
C HIS A 347 -3.24 -3.37 13.49
N SER A 348 -3.47 -2.67 14.61
CA SER A 348 -2.39 -2.20 15.49
C SER A 348 -1.58 -3.36 16.06
N ALA A 349 -2.27 -4.45 16.43
CA ALA A 349 -1.61 -5.68 16.93
C ALA A 349 -0.70 -6.27 15.85
N VAL A 350 -1.18 -6.36 14.61
CA VAL A 350 -0.38 -6.87 13.48
C VAL A 350 0.87 -6.01 13.26
N MET A 351 0.71 -4.69 13.25
CA MET A 351 1.83 -3.77 13.04
C MET A 351 2.87 -3.89 14.16
N ALA A 352 2.41 -4.03 15.41
CA ALA A 352 3.31 -4.22 16.55
C ALA A 352 4.08 -5.55 16.45
N GLY A 353 3.41 -6.64 16.05
CA GLY A 353 4.06 -7.93 15.85
C GLY A 353 5.10 -7.90 14.73
N LEU A 354 4.77 -7.28 13.60
CA LEU A 354 5.72 -7.09 12.50
C LEU A 354 6.95 -6.30 12.97
N ASN A 355 6.74 -5.26 13.79
CA ASN A 355 7.84 -4.45 14.31
C ASN A 355 8.72 -5.23 15.30
N GLN A 356 8.12 -6.12 16.09
CA GLN A 356 8.91 -7.01 16.98
C GLN A 356 9.84 -7.90 16.14
N ILE A 357 9.31 -8.51 15.07
CA ILE A 357 10.12 -9.35 14.16
C ILE A 357 11.23 -8.50 13.52
N ARG A 358 10.86 -7.30 13.01
CA ARG A 358 11.83 -6.38 12.39
C ARG A 358 13.00 -6.06 13.32
N LYS A 359 12.68 -5.72 14.59
CA LYS A 359 13.72 -5.39 15.59
C LYS A 359 14.63 -6.59 15.88
N GLU A 360 14.07 -7.79 15.97
CA GLU A 360 14.86 -9.00 16.19
C GLU A 360 15.80 -9.26 15.00
N LEU A 361 15.33 -8.98 13.78
CA LEU A 361 16.13 -9.15 12.56
C LEU A 361 17.26 -8.11 12.42
N LEU A 362 17.20 -6.98 13.13
CA LEU A 362 18.27 -5.98 13.16
C LEU A 362 19.46 -6.43 14.03
N ASN A 363 19.20 -7.31 15.00
CA ASN A 363 20.22 -7.86 15.91
C ASN A 363 20.87 -9.11 15.31
#